data_44f1a95ff7a2c0c4b7b84bf66065d8b2
#
_entry.id   44f1a95ff7a2c0c4b7b84bf66065d8b2
#
_cell.length_a   1.000
_cell.length_b   1.000
_cell.length_c   1.000
_cell.angle_alpha   90.00
_cell.angle_beta   90.00
_cell.angle_gamma   90.00
#
_symmetry.space_group_name_H-M   'P 1'
#
loop_
_entity.id
_entity.type
_entity.pdbx_description
1 polymer ?
#
loop_
_entity_poly.entity_id
_entity_poly.type
_entity_poly.pdbx_seq_one_letter_code
_entity_poly.pdbx_strand_id
1 'polypeptide(L)'
;MLTITRAFRIVVDESTERDGDLVLRGGVVSAGRLEASTEALVVGDGDETLDASGCIVTPGLVNAHHHLLQSAFRTLPGTRGVAMRDWLPTMAAAYARAGVDAELAHAAASVGVAEGLLCGVTTVADHHLTWPVGSDSVAIATATADAARSLGGRLVFVRGSAGDDPQEAAVSAEAIVRALLPRTADGMLQLAVGPAGVHSDSRETFELLAEIAAQYGLRRRTQANEQVDVVIALEKYGKR
;
A
#
# COMPACT_ATOMS: atom_id res chain seq x y z
N MET A 1 -15.13 20.64 -7.78
CA MET A 1 -15.15 19.71 -8.94
C MET A 1 -13.82 19.85 -9.68
N LEU A 2 -13.25 18.80 -10.23
CA LEU A 2 -12.12 18.87 -11.16
C LEU A 2 -12.58 18.37 -12.53
N THR A 3 -12.30 19.13 -13.58
CA THR A 3 -12.56 18.71 -14.95
C THR A 3 -11.24 18.58 -15.70
N ILE A 4 -10.96 17.41 -16.24
CA ILE A 4 -9.84 17.17 -17.15
C ILE A 4 -10.39 17.32 -18.58
N THR A 5 -9.83 18.26 -19.33
CA THR A 5 -10.38 18.63 -20.65
C THR A 5 -9.42 18.26 -21.78
N ARG A 6 -9.97 18.03 -22.97
CA ARG A 6 -9.25 17.84 -24.23
C ARG A 6 -8.25 16.68 -24.23
N ALA A 7 -8.49 15.64 -23.43
CA ALA A 7 -7.62 14.47 -23.48
C ALA A 7 -7.64 13.83 -24.88
N PHE A 8 -6.46 13.47 -25.38
CA PHE A 8 -6.34 12.71 -26.64
C PHE A 8 -6.98 11.33 -26.50
N ARG A 9 -6.82 10.69 -25.35
CA ARG A 9 -7.49 9.44 -24.98
C ARG A 9 -7.72 9.40 -23.46
N ILE A 10 -8.83 8.81 -23.06
CA ILE A 10 -9.15 8.44 -21.70
C ILE A 10 -9.32 6.93 -21.65
N VAL A 11 -8.42 6.23 -20.98
CA VAL A 11 -8.53 4.80 -20.74
C VAL A 11 -9.42 4.59 -19.53
N VAL A 12 -10.58 3.99 -19.69
CA VAL A 12 -11.55 3.74 -18.62
C VAL A 12 -11.25 2.40 -17.93
N ASP A 13 -11.05 1.38 -18.73
CA ASP A 13 -10.71 0.03 -18.31
C ASP A 13 -9.94 -0.71 -19.43
N GLU A 14 -9.71 -2.01 -19.30
CA GLU A 14 -8.95 -2.85 -20.24
C GLU A 14 -9.58 -2.97 -21.64
N SER A 15 -10.87 -2.62 -21.77
CA SER A 15 -11.65 -2.78 -23.00
C SER A 15 -12.28 -1.48 -23.48
N THR A 16 -12.24 -0.42 -22.69
CA THR A 16 -12.97 0.82 -22.95
C THR A 16 -12.02 2.02 -22.95
N GLU A 17 -11.96 2.70 -24.06
CA GLU A 17 -11.30 4.00 -24.20
C GLU A 17 -12.20 5.00 -24.92
N ARG A 18 -11.97 6.28 -24.67
CA ARG A 18 -12.72 7.37 -25.32
C ARG A 18 -11.90 8.65 -25.41
N ASP A 19 -12.35 9.58 -26.23
CA ASP A 19 -11.85 10.96 -26.29
C ASP A 19 -12.68 11.87 -25.38
N GLY A 20 -12.20 13.09 -25.17
CA GLY A 20 -12.97 14.18 -24.59
C GLY A 20 -12.60 14.50 -23.14
N ASP A 21 -13.60 14.79 -22.35
CA ASP A 21 -13.43 15.34 -21.00
C ASP A 21 -13.77 14.31 -19.92
N LEU A 22 -13.11 14.45 -18.78
CA LEU A 22 -13.36 13.65 -17.59
C LEU A 22 -13.71 14.56 -16.42
N VAL A 23 -14.82 14.27 -15.74
CA VAL A 23 -15.27 15.04 -14.57
C VAL A 23 -15.10 14.22 -13.31
N LEU A 24 -14.46 14.82 -12.29
CA LEU A 24 -14.29 14.26 -10.95
C LEU A 24 -15.10 15.09 -9.95
N ARG A 25 -15.96 14.42 -9.18
CA ARG A 25 -16.76 15.03 -8.11
C ARG A 25 -16.61 14.24 -6.83
N GLY A 26 -16.28 14.92 -5.72
CA GLY A 26 -16.14 14.25 -4.44
C GLY A 26 -15.11 13.12 -4.41
N GLY A 27 -14.02 13.23 -5.19
CA GLY A 27 -12.99 12.21 -5.28
C GLY A 27 -13.36 10.98 -6.14
N VAL A 28 -14.52 11.01 -6.80
CA VAL A 28 -15.01 9.92 -7.66
C VAL A 28 -15.09 10.41 -9.10
N VAL A 29 -14.64 9.57 -10.02
CA VAL A 29 -14.92 9.77 -11.45
C VAL A 29 -16.43 9.65 -11.62
N SER A 30 -17.10 10.76 -11.82
CA SER A 30 -18.48 10.71 -12.29
C SER A 30 -18.43 10.25 -13.73
N ALA A 31 -19.19 9.22 -14.07
CA ALA A 31 -19.44 8.85 -15.45
C ALA A 31 -20.10 10.06 -16.15
N GLY A 32 -19.26 11.02 -16.47
CA GLY A 32 -19.64 12.14 -17.28
C GLY A 32 -19.98 11.58 -18.64
N ARG A 33 -21.20 11.78 -19.05
CA ARG A 33 -21.75 11.57 -20.39
C ARG A 33 -20.81 10.87 -21.35
N LEU A 34 -21.10 9.60 -21.58
CA LEU A 34 -20.52 8.79 -22.63
C LEU A 34 -20.94 9.26 -24.03
N GLU A 35 -21.72 10.34 -24.11
CA GLU A 35 -22.15 10.95 -25.36
C GLU A 35 -21.48 12.32 -25.50
N ALA A 36 -21.00 12.59 -26.70
CA ALA A 36 -20.52 13.90 -27.12
C ALA A 36 -21.68 14.92 -27.02
N SER A 37 -21.95 15.45 -25.84
CA SER A 37 -22.92 16.50 -25.68
C SER A 37 -22.22 17.83 -25.86
N THR A 38 -22.75 18.59 -26.83
CA THR A 38 -22.41 19.98 -27.10
C THR A 38 -22.84 20.98 -26.02
N GLU A 39 -23.36 20.50 -24.87
CA GLU A 39 -23.65 21.39 -23.75
C GLU A 39 -22.35 21.64 -22.98
N ALA A 40 -21.94 22.89 -22.97
CA ALA A 40 -20.81 23.35 -22.18
C ALA A 40 -20.98 22.92 -20.72
N LEU A 41 -19.96 22.28 -20.19
CA LEU A 41 -19.86 22.02 -18.73
C LEU A 41 -19.96 23.37 -18.00
N VAL A 42 -20.99 23.54 -17.19
CA VAL A 42 -21.09 24.72 -16.32
C VAL A 42 -20.07 24.53 -15.21
N VAL A 43 -18.96 25.26 -15.32
CA VAL A 43 -17.91 25.35 -14.30
C VAL A 43 -18.39 26.37 -13.27
N GLY A 44 -18.56 25.94 -12.02
CA GLY A 44 -18.95 26.81 -10.92
C GLY A 44 -17.73 27.50 -10.29
N ASP A 45 -17.98 28.56 -9.49
CA ASP A 45 -16.94 29.20 -8.68
C ASP A 45 -16.30 28.16 -7.73
N GLY A 46 -14.96 27.98 -7.83
CA GLY A 46 -14.19 26.98 -7.08
C GLY A 46 -13.97 25.64 -7.79
N ASP A 47 -14.43 25.51 -9.04
CA ASP A 47 -14.12 24.35 -9.86
C ASP A 47 -12.76 24.51 -10.55
N GLU A 48 -12.00 23.44 -10.58
CA GLU A 48 -10.67 23.40 -11.21
C GLU A 48 -10.77 22.73 -12.59
N THR A 49 -9.98 23.22 -13.53
CA THR A 49 -9.87 22.65 -14.87
C THR A 49 -8.41 22.34 -15.18
N LEU A 50 -8.15 21.12 -15.62
CA LEU A 50 -6.84 20.67 -16.09
C LEU A 50 -6.89 20.41 -17.60
N ASP A 51 -6.08 21.12 -18.36
CA ASP A 51 -5.90 20.86 -19.78
C ASP A 51 -5.01 19.65 -20.05
N ALA A 52 -5.57 18.63 -20.63
CA ALA A 52 -4.88 17.38 -21.00
C ALA A 52 -4.65 17.25 -22.52
N SER A 53 -4.57 18.37 -23.24
CA SER A 53 -4.33 18.37 -24.70
C SER A 53 -3.06 17.56 -25.04
N GLY A 54 -3.21 16.58 -25.92
CA GLY A 54 -2.11 15.69 -26.32
C GLY A 54 -1.72 14.63 -25.29
N CYS A 55 -2.43 14.55 -24.14
CA CYS A 55 -2.19 13.56 -23.10
C CYS A 55 -3.16 12.38 -23.20
N ILE A 56 -2.69 11.24 -22.72
CA ILE A 56 -3.54 10.08 -22.41
C ILE A 56 -3.82 10.12 -20.91
N VAL A 57 -5.11 10.06 -20.55
CA VAL A 57 -5.55 9.97 -19.14
C VAL A 57 -5.82 8.51 -18.82
N THR A 58 -5.19 8.01 -17.78
CA THR A 58 -5.34 6.62 -17.30
C THR A 58 -5.78 6.60 -15.85
N PRO A 59 -6.36 5.49 -15.35
CA PRO A 59 -6.43 5.25 -13.93
C PRO A 59 -5.03 5.34 -13.30
N GLY A 60 -4.95 5.83 -12.06
CA GLY A 60 -3.69 5.87 -11.33
C GLY A 60 -3.11 4.47 -11.14
N LEU A 61 -1.79 4.37 -11.17
CA LEU A 61 -1.09 3.11 -10.98
C LEU A 61 -1.28 2.57 -9.56
N VAL A 62 -1.27 1.24 -9.45
CA VAL A 62 -1.33 0.52 -8.17
C VAL A 62 0.02 -0.15 -7.93
N ASN A 63 0.72 0.27 -6.88
CA ASN A 63 1.88 -0.45 -6.39
C ASN A 63 1.41 -1.53 -5.41
N ALA A 64 1.32 -2.76 -5.91
CA ALA A 64 0.80 -3.88 -5.14
C ALA A 64 1.82 -4.49 -4.16
N HIS A 65 3.08 -4.08 -4.18
CA HIS A 65 4.13 -4.60 -3.29
C HIS A 65 5.10 -3.47 -2.91
N HIS A 66 4.99 -3.01 -1.69
CA HIS A 66 5.87 -1.99 -1.12
C HIS A 66 6.11 -2.25 0.37
N HIS A 67 7.22 -1.70 0.85
CA HIS A 67 7.57 -1.60 2.27
C HIS A 67 7.90 -0.13 2.55
N LEU A 68 6.90 0.65 2.94
CA LEU A 68 7.04 2.11 3.09
C LEU A 68 8.13 2.49 4.09
N LEU A 69 8.29 1.71 5.18
CA LEU A 69 9.35 1.92 6.14
C LEU A 69 10.75 1.93 5.51
N GLN A 70 10.97 1.13 4.47
CA GLN A 70 12.26 1.04 3.78
C GLN A 70 12.65 2.35 3.08
N SER A 71 11.72 3.27 2.87
CA SER A 71 12.03 4.59 2.29
C SER A 71 13.03 5.37 3.14
N ALA A 72 13.01 5.20 4.47
CA ALA A 72 13.99 5.80 5.38
C ALA A 72 15.38 5.14 5.34
N PHE A 73 15.49 3.95 4.74
CA PHE A 73 16.72 3.15 4.74
C PHE A 73 17.31 2.96 3.33
N ARG A 74 16.85 3.75 2.37
CA ARG A 74 17.43 3.74 1.02
C ARG A 74 18.88 4.17 1.07
N THR A 75 19.67 3.62 0.17
CA THR A 75 21.11 3.94 0.07
C THR A 75 21.94 3.56 1.30
N LEU A 76 21.42 2.71 2.18
CA LEU A 76 22.20 2.20 3.31
C LEU A 76 23.50 1.54 2.78
N PRO A 77 24.68 1.93 3.29
CA PRO A 77 25.94 1.33 2.86
C PRO A 77 25.92 -0.20 3.03
N GLY A 78 26.42 -0.91 2.00
CA GLY A 78 26.49 -2.37 2.01
C GLY A 78 25.22 -3.11 1.60
N THR A 79 24.15 -2.40 1.15
CA THR A 79 22.90 -3.05 0.73
C THR A 79 22.71 -3.11 -0.79
N ARG A 80 23.49 -2.34 -1.56
CA ARG A 80 23.33 -2.28 -3.01
C ARG A 80 24.05 -3.44 -3.70
N GLY A 81 23.29 -4.20 -4.51
CA GLY A 81 23.86 -5.27 -5.33
C GLY A 81 24.28 -6.53 -4.56
N VAL A 82 23.86 -6.66 -3.31
CA VAL A 82 24.10 -7.87 -2.49
C VAL A 82 22.97 -8.87 -2.62
N ALA A 83 23.25 -10.13 -2.37
CA ALA A 83 22.22 -11.16 -2.35
C ALA A 83 21.25 -10.95 -1.19
N MET A 84 20.00 -11.36 -1.36
CA MET A 84 18.94 -11.19 -0.36
C MET A 84 19.32 -11.77 1.02
N ARG A 85 19.96 -12.92 1.05
CA ARG A 85 20.44 -13.56 2.29
C ARG A 85 21.41 -12.68 3.11
N ASP A 86 22.17 -11.80 2.44
CA ASP A 86 23.13 -10.89 3.07
C ASP A 86 22.48 -9.52 3.34
N TRP A 87 21.50 -9.15 2.51
CA TRP A 87 20.73 -7.93 2.63
C TRP A 87 19.80 -7.95 3.85
N LEU A 88 19.05 -9.04 4.07
CA LEU A 88 18.07 -9.16 5.16
C LEU A 88 18.66 -8.89 6.55
N PRO A 89 19.79 -9.52 6.97
CA PRO A 89 20.41 -9.24 8.27
C PRO A 89 20.90 -7.80 8.39
N THR A 90 21.40 -7.22 7.32
CA THR A 90 21.87 -5.82 7.30
C THR A 90 20.72 -4.86 7.54
N MET A 91 19.58 -5.09 6.89
CA MET A 91 18.36 -4.28 7.07
C MET A 91 17.78 -4.47 8.49
N ALA A 92 17.69 -5.70 8.98
CA ALA A 92 17.21 -5.99 10.34
C ALA A 92 18.05 -5.25 11.39
N ALA A 93 19.38 -5.28 11.26
CA ALA A 93 20.28 -4.54 12.14
C ALA A 93 20.09 -3.01 12.03
N ALA A 94 19.79 -2.49 10.84
CA ALA A 94 19.51 -1.07 10.67
C ALA A 94 18.20 -0.67 11.35
N TYR A 95 17.12 -1.43 11.19
CA TYR A 95 15.84 -1.20 11.87
C TYR A 95 15.99 -1.23 13.39
N ALA A 96 16.70 -2.22 13.92
CA ALA A 96 16.95 -2.33 15.36
C ALA A 96 17.72 -1.12 15.91
N ARG A 97 18.70 -0.62 15.16
CA ARG A 97 19.47 0.58 15.57
C ARG A 97 18.66 1.87 15.50
N ALA A 98 17.78 1.99 14.51
CA ALA A 98 16.97 3.17 14.33
C ALA A 98 15.88 3.33 15.40
N GLY A 99 15.42 2.22 15.98
CA GLY A 99 14.31 2.25 16.94
C GLY A 99 13.02 2.63 16.24
N VAL A 100 12.47 1.71 15.44
CA VAL A 100 11.26 1.98 14.65
C VAL A 100 10.07 2.29 15.56
N ASP A 101 9.55 3.50 15.42
CA ASP A 101 8.39 4.03 16.13
C ASP A 101 7.39 4.70 15.16
N ALA A 102 6.38 5.34 15.70
CA ALA A 102 5.35 6.04 14.93
C ALA A 102 5.90 7.24 14.15
N GLU A 103 6.88 7.98 14.70
CA GLU A 103 7.47 9.14 14.05
C GLU A 103 8.28 8.71 12.81
N LEU A 104 9.13 7.72 12.95
CA LEU A 104 9.91 7.18 11.85
C LEU A 104 9.00 6.53 10.79
N ALA A 105 7.96 5.80 11.22
CA ALA A 105 6.98 5.20 10.31
C ALA A 105 6.25 6.26 9.47
N HIS A 106 5.80 7.35 10.13
CA HIS A 106 5.17 8.48 9.44
C HIS A 106 6.10 9.14 8.42
N ALA A 107 7.33 9.45 8.83
CA ALA A 107 8.31 10.11 7.95
C ALA A 107 8.66 9.22 6.74
N ALA A 108 8.93 7.94 6.96
CA ALA A 108 9.23 6.98 5.91
C ALA A 108 8.06 6.80 4.93
N ALA A 109 6.85 6.67 5.47
CA ALA A 109 5.63 6.54 4.66
C ALA A 109 5.36 7.81 3.85
N SER A 110 5.56 8.98 4.43
CA SER A 110 5.41 10.25 3.71
C SER A 110 6.33 10.33 2.50
N VAL A 111 7.59 9.94 2.64
CA VAL A 111 8.55 9.91 1.52
C VAL A 111 8.12 8.89 0.46
N GLY A 112 7.79 7.66 0.87
CA GLY A 112 7.44 6.60 -0.07
C GLY A 112 6.13 6.87 -0.83
N VAL A 113 5.13 7.42 -0.16
CA VAL A 113 3.85 7.80 -0.79
C VAL A 113 4.03 9.00 -1.72
N ALA A 114 4.75 10.05 -1.29
CA ALA A 114 5.01 11.23 -2.13
C ALA A 114 5.73 10.84 -3.43
N GLU A 115 6.76 10.02 -3.33
CA GLU A 115 7.49 9.52 -4.50
C GLU A 115 6.59 8.67 -5.40
N GLY A 116 5.75 7.80 -4.80
CA GLY A 116 4.75 7.04 -5.54
C GLY A 116 3.81 7.94 -6.35
N LEU A 117 3.24 8.96 -5.71
CA LEU A 117 2.35 9.92 -6.36
C LEU A 117 3.04 10.67 -7.50
N LEU A 118 4.29 11.10 -7.32
CA LEU A 118 5.09 11.73 -8.37
C LEU A 118 5.36 10.80 -9.56
N CYS A 119 5.31 9.49 -9.35
CA CYS A 119 5.43 8.46 -10.39
C CYS A 119 4.06 7.97 -10.92
N GLY A 120 2.95 8.61 -10.53
CA GLY A 120 1.60 8.22 -10.96
C GLY A 120 0.99 7.06 -10.18
N VAL A 121 1.61 6.60 -9.10
CA VAL A 121 1.07 5.58 -8.20
C VAL A 121 0.10 6.24 -7.22
N THR A 122 -1.18 5.97 -7.36
CA THR A 122 -2.24 6.54 -6.50
C THR A 122 -2.70 5.61 -5.39
N THR A 123 -2.31 4.33 -5.47
CA THR A 123 -2.62 3.32 -4.46
C THR A 123 -1.38 2.49 -4.17
N VAL A 124 -0.99 2.38 -2.91
CA VAL A 124 0.14 1.56 -2.49
C VAL A 124 -0.30 0.52 -1.47
N ALA A 125 0.19 -0.71 -1.63
CA ALA A 125 0.04 -1.75 -0.62
C ALA A 125 1.36 -1.85 0.16
N ASP A 126 1.32 -1.38 1.40
CA ASP A 126 2.45 -1.46 2.34
C ASP A 126 2.38 -2.75 3.14
N HIS A 127 3.32 -3.65 2.93
CA HIS A 127 3.50 -4.82 3.78
C HIS A 127 4.47 -4.46 4.90
N HIS A 128 3.95 -3.99 6.03
CA HIS A 128 4.75 -3.58 7.18
C HIS A 128 5.19 -4.81 7.97
N LEU A 129 6.50 -5.02 8.08
CA LEU A 129 7.11 -6.25 8.61
C LEU A 129 7.96 -6.03 9.86
N THR A 130 8.12 -4.79 10.33
CA THR A 130 9.05 -4.46 11.41
C THR A 130 8.32 -4.00 12.65
N TRP A 131 8.28 -4.85 13.65
CA TRP A 131 7.59 -4.63 14.92
C TRP A 131 8.56 -4.80 16.08
N PRO A 132 9.23 -3.74 16.54
CA PRO A 132 10.12 -3.84 17.69
C PRO A 132 9.38 -4.30 18.94
N VAL A 133 10.05 -5.15 19.74
CA VAL A 133 9.48 -5.64 21.01
C VAL A 133 9.09 -4.46 21.90
N GLY A 134 7.85 -4.46 22.38
CA GLY A 134 7.31 -3.39 23.22
C GLY A 134 6.93 -2.11 22.49
N SER A 135 7.01 -2.07 21.15
CA SER A 135 6.52 -0.92 20.37
C SER A 135 4.99 -0.88 20.36
N ASP A 136 4.45 0.34 20.24
CA ASP A 136 3.02 0.55 19.99
C ASP A 136 2.69 0.30 18.51
N SER A 137 2.31 -0.93 18.20
CA SER A 137 1.97 -1.34 16.83
C SER A 137 0.78 -0.56 16.25
N VAL A 138 -0.17 -0.14 17.08
CA VAL A 138 -1.31 0.67 16.65
C VAL A 138 -0.85 2.07 16.29
N ALA A 139 0.04 2.67 17.08
CA ALA A 139 0.59 3.99 16.78
C ALA A 139 1.41 3.97 15.46
N ILE A 140 2.23 2.95 15.23
CA ILE A 140 2.99 2.77 13.98
C ILE A 140 2.05 2.66 12.77
N ALA A 141 1.04 1.80 12.85
CA ALA A 141 0.06 1.62 11.77
C ALA A 141 -0.75 2.89 11.50
N THR A 142 -1.17 3.58 12.57
CA THR A 142 -1.90 4.86 12.48
C THR A 142 -1.05 5.92 11.80
N ALA A 143 0.19 6.08 12.21
CA ALA A 143 1.12 7.05 11.66
C ALA A 143 1.38 6.83 10.16
N THR A 144 1.53 5.57 9.74
CA THR A 144 1.64 5.19 8.32
C THR A 144 0.38 5.57 7.54
N ALA A 145 -0.81 5.29 8.09
CA ALA A 145 -2.08 5.63 7.46
C ALA A 145 -2.30 7.15 7.37
N ASP A 146 -1.91 7.89 8.41
CA ASP A 146 -2.00 9.36 8.43
C ASP A 146 -1.08 10.00 7.41
N ALA A 147 0.13 9.49 7.24
CA ALA A 147 1.07 9.94 6.22
C ALA A 147 0.48 9.79 4.80
N ALA A 148 -0.06 8.62 4.47
CA ALA A 148 -0.68 8.40 3.18
C ALA A 148 -1.89 9.31 2.95
N ARG A 149 -2.76 9.44 3.96
CA ARG A 149 -3.96 10.29 3.90
C ARG A 149 -3.62 11.76 3.71
N SER A 150 -2.62 12.27 4.42
CA SER A 150 -2.21 13.68 4.35
C SER A 150 -1.74 14.10 2.95
N LEU A 151 -1.22 13.14 2.19
CA LEU A 151 -0.76 13.33 0.82
C LEU A 151 -1.83 12.98 -0.24
N GLY A 152 -3.00 12.50 0.17
CA GLY A 152 -4.06 12.07 -0.75
C GLY A 152 -3.80 10.72 -1.42
N GLY A 153 -2.84 9.93 -0.96
CA GLY A 153 -2.57 8.57 -1.43
C GLY A 153 -3.52 7.54 -0.81
N ARG A 154 -3.95 6.55 -1.59
CA ARG A 154 -4.66 5.39 -1.05
C ARG A 154 -3.69 4.36 -0.52
N LEU A 155 -3.99 3.84 0.66
CA LEU A 155 -3.15 2.86 1.33
C LEU A 155 -3.92 1.55 1.56
N VAL A 156 -3.31 0.43 1.19
CA VAL A 156 -3.63 -0.87 1.75
C VAL A 156 -2.57 -1.18 2.80
N PHE A 157 -2.90 -0.97 4.06
CA PHE A 157 -1.98 -1.30 5.16
C PHE A 157 -2.09 -2.79 5.48
N VAL A 158 -0.97 -3.50 5.33
CA VAL A 158 -0.88 -4.93 5.65
C VAL A 158 -0.07 -5.09 6.93
N ARG A 159 -0.71 -5.55 8.01
CA ARG A 159 0.03 -6.03 9.18
C ARG A 159 0.71 -7.32 8.79
N GLY A 160 1.96 -7.21 8.44
CA GLY A 160 2.82 -8.31 8.09
C GLY A 160 3.52 -8.90 9.31
N SER A 161 4.03 -10.12 9.17
CA SER A 161 4.91 -10.78 10.12
C SER A 161 6.16 -11.27 9.39
N ALA A 162 7.31 -11.15 10.03
CA ALA A 162 8.57 -11.65 9.50
C ALA A 162 9.37 -12.33 10.62
N GLY A 163 8.84 -13.46 11.11
CA GLY A 163 9.42 -14.22 12.21
C GLY A 163 9.00 -13.73 13.60
N ASP A 164 7.89 -13.01 13.69
CA ASP A 164 7.27 -12.63 14.97
C ASP A 164 6.77 -13.89 15.70
N ASP A 165 6.64 -13.80 17.02
CA ASP A 165 5.86 -14.78 17.76
C ASP A 165 4.42 -14.83 17.23
N PRO A 166 3.87 -16.02 16.92
CA PRO A 166 2.56 -16.14 16.28
C PRO A 166 1.41 -15.49 17.07
N GLN A 167 1.43 -15.61 18.39
CA GLN A 167 0.39 -15.04 19.26
C GLN A 167 0.52 -13.52 19.34
N GLU A 168 1.74 -12.99 19.48
CA GLU A 168 2.00 -11.55 19.44
C GLU A 168 1.59 -10.96 18.09
N ALA A 169 1.88 -11.67 17.00
CA ALA A 169 1.46 -11.27 15.66
C ALA A 169 -0.07 -11.15 15.54
N ALA A 170 -0.81 -12.13 16.05
CA ALA A 170 -2.28 -12.14 16.04
C ALA A 170 -2.85 -11.02 16.93
N VAL A 171 -2.35 -10.88 18.16
CA VAL A 171 -2.81 -9.85 19.10
C VAL A 171 -2.60 -8.45 18.52
N SER A 172 -1.42 -8.16 17.98
CA SER A 172 -1.15 -6.85 17.37
C SER A 172 -1.97 -6.63 16.10
N ALA A 173 -2.19 -7.67 15.29
CA ALA A 173 -3.05 -7.58 14.11
C ALA A 173 -4.48 -7.20 14.49
N GLU A 174 -5.05 -7.87 15.48
CA GLU A 174 -6.40 -7.56 15.95
C GLU A 174 -6.48 -6.15 16.54
N ALA A 175 -5.50 -5.71 17.32
CA ALA A 175 -5.46 -4.37 17.88
C ALA A 175 -5.42 -3.29 16.77
N ILE A 176 -4.59 -3.45 15.76
CA ILE A 176 -4.50 -2.55 14.60
C ILE A 176 -5.84 -2.53 13.85
N VAL A 177 -6.41 -3.70 13.58
CA VAL A 177 -7.69 -3.79 12.86
C VAL A 177 -8.80 -3.08 13.61
N ARG A 178 -8.95 -3.33 14.91
CA ARG A 178 -9.98 -2.66 15.73
C ARG A 178 -9.83 -1.14 15.75
N ALA A 179 -8.59 -0.64 15.79
CA ALA A 179 -8.32 0.79 15.81
C ALA A 179 -8.57 1.48 14.46
N LEU A 180 -8.19 0.82 13.36
CA LEU A 180 -8.19 1.45 12.04
C LEU A 180 -9.38 1.08 11.15
N LEU A 181 -10.09 0.00 11.42
CA LEU A 181 -11.24 -0.43 10.61
C LEU A 181 -12.31 0.67 10.44
N PRO A 182 -12.66 1.47 11.47
CA PRO A 182 -13.60 2.58 11.29
C PRO A 182 -13.14 3.64 10.29
N ARG A 183 -11.83 3.73 10.02
CA ARG A 183 -11.22 4.72 9.12
C ARG A 183 -11.23 4.28 7.65
N THR A 184 -11.73 3.09 7.34
CA THR A 184 -11.75 2.54 5.97
C THR A 184 -13.00 2.94 5.17
N ALA A 185 -13.96 3.62 5.79
CA ALA A 185 -15.27 3.90 5.21
C ALA A 185 -15.24 4.77 3.94
N ASP A 186 -14.22 5.61 3.77
CA ASP A 186 -14.06 6.49 2.60
C ASP A 186 -13.24 5.87 1.46
N GLY A 187 -12.78 4.62 1.62
CA GLY A 187 -11.98 3.91 0.63
C GLY A 187 -10.53 4.39 0.47
N MET A 188 -10.06 5.35 1.30
CA MET A 188 -8.69 5.82 1.27
C MET A 188 -7.73 4.90 2.04
N LEU A 189 -8.26 4.13 2.97
CA LEU A 189 -7.54 3.11 3.72
C LEU A 189 -8.22 1.76 3.53
N GLN A 190 -7.44 0.73 3.30
CA GLN A 190 -7.85 -0.67 3.40
C GLN A 190 -6.89 -1.40 4.34
N LEU A 191 -7.38 -2.44 4.99
CA LEU A 191 -6.59 -3.27 5.89
C LEU A 191 -6.46 -4.69 5.34
N ALA A 192 -5.30 -5.26 5.56
CA ALA A 192 -5.02 -6.65 5.28
C ALA A 192 -4.04 -7.21 6.33
N VAL A 193 -3.94 -8.50 6.41
CA VAL A 193 -3.00 -9.19 7.30
C VAL A 193 -2.35 -10.38 6.58
N GLY A 194 -1.16 -10.74 7.01
CA GLY A 194 -0.51 -11.94 6.49
C GLY A 194 1.00 -11.95 6.71
N PRO A 195 1.59 -13.14 6.83
CA PRO A 195 3.04 -13.29 7.01
C PRO A 195 3.82 -12.88 5.76
N ALA A 196 5.12 -12.58 5.96
CA ALA A 196 6.03 -12.27 4.85
C ALA A 196 6.17 -13.45 3.90
N GLY A 197 6.38 -14.65 4.44
CA GLY A 197 6.51 -15.83 3.62
C GLY A 197 6.86 -17.07 4.43
N VAL A 198 6.94 -18.21 3.75
CA VAL A 198 7.27 -19.48 4.39
C VAL A 198 8.70 -19.56 4.90
N HIS A 199 9.56 -18.65 4.47
CA HIS A 199 10.96 -18.59 4.90
C HIS A 199 11.11 -18.02 6.32
N SER A 200 10.20 -17.13 6.73
CA SER A 200 10.29 -16.41 8.01
C SER A 200 9.26 -16.87 9.02
N ASP A 201 8.09 -17.32 8.56
CA ASP A 201 6.94 -17.52 9.43
C ASP A 201 6.54 -18.99 9.57
N SER A 202 5.98 -19.32 10.72
CA SER A 202 5.47 -20.64 11.02
C SER A 202 4.07 -20.86 10.43
N ARG A 203 3.65 -22.13 10.32
CA ARG A 203 2.29 -22.47 9.94
C ARG A 203 1.26 -21.84 10.89
N GLU A 204 1.55 -21.80 12.18
CA GLU A 204 0.70 -21.20 13.19
C GLU A 204 0.47 -19.71 12.92
N THR A 205 1.51 -18.95 12.52
CA THR A 205 1.36 -17.53 12.12
C THR A 205 0.39 -17.37 10.96
N PHE A 206 0.49 -18.25 9.94
CA PHE A 206 -0.45 -18.24 8.81
C PHE A 206 -1.89 -18.53 9.24
N GLU A 207 -2.10 -19.51 10.12
CA GLU A 207 -3.42 -19.90 10.61
C GLU A 207 -4.05 -18.78 11.45
N LEU A 208 -3.34 -18.23 12.43
CA LEU A 208 -3.86 -17.17 13.30
C LEU A 208 -4.17 -15.88 12.54
N LEU A 209 -3.29 -15.43 11.65
CA LEU A 209 -3.57 -14.26 10.82
C LEU A 209 -4.71 -14.51 9.83
N ALA A 210 -4.90 -15.74 9.35
CA ALA A 210 -6.05 -16.10 8.53
C ALA A 210 -7.37 -16.06 9.32
N GLU A 211 -7.36 -16.45 10.60
CA GLU A 211 -8.53 -16.34 11.49
C GLU A 211 -8.91 -14.87 11.71
N ILE A 212 -7.94 -13.98 12.00
CA ILE A 212 -8.18 -12.54 12.09
C ILE A 212 -8.77 -11.99 10.78
N ALA A 213 -8.20 -12.38 9.64
CA ALA A 213 -8.72 -11.96 8.34
C ALA A 213 -10.18 -12.40 8.14
N ALA A 214 -10.52 -13.64 8.50
CA ALA A 214 -11.88 -14.17 8.38
C ALA A 214 -12.85 -13.45 9.34
N GLN A 215 -12.44 -13.22 10.59
CA GLN A 215 -13.25 -12.54 11.60
C GLN A 215 -13.66 -11.13 11.19
N TYR A 216 -12.77 -10.38 10.57
CA TYR A 216 -12.98 -8.98 10.20
C TYR A 216 -13.25 -8.75 8.70
N GLY A 217 -13.41 -9.81 7.91
CA GLY A 217 -13.68 -9.72 6.47
C GLY A 217 -12.51 -9.11 5.67
N LEU A 218 -11.28 -9.30 6.13
CA LEU A 218 -10.08 -8.71 5.52
C LEU A 218 -9.49 -9.61 4.43
N ARG A 219 -8.72 -9.01 3.55
CA ARG A 219 -7.89 -9.76 2.62
C ARG A 219 -6.64 -10.28 3.32
N ARG A 220 -6.25 -11.49 2.91
CA ARG A 220 -4.95 -12.08 3.30
C ARG A 220 -3.92 -11.73 2.24
N ARG A 221 -2.74 -11.34 2.70
CA ARG A 221 -1.61 -11.04 1.83
C ARG A 221 -0.35 -11.71 2.37
N THR A 222 0.41 -12.30 1.47
CA THR A 222 1.75 -12.81 1.73
C THR A 222 2.63 -12.52 0.51
N GLN A 223 3.90 -12.43 0.71
CA GLN A 223 4.87 -12.47 -0.38
C GLN A 223 5.07 -13.93 -0.79
N ALA A 224 5.37 -14.18 -2.03
CA ALA A 224 5.53 -15.54 -2.54
C ALA A 224 6.54 -15.56 -3.69
N ASN A 225 7.15 -16.72 -3.87
CA ASN A 225 8.12 -17.00 -4.93
C ASN A 225 9.41 -16.16 -4.87
N GLU A 226 9.75 -15.61 -3.72
CA GLU A 226 11.11 -15.15 -3.51
C GLU A 226 12.07 -16.34 -3.58
N GLN A 227 13.30 -16.09 -4.00
CA GLN A 227 14.26 -17.19 -4.17
C GLN A 227 14.41 -18.04 -2.91
N VAL A 228 14.43 -17.41 -1.74
CA VAL A 228 14.51 -18.08 -0.44
C VAL A 228 13.25 -18.87 -0.12
N ASP A 229 12.08 -18.34 -0.45
CA ASP A 229 10.80 -19.03 -0.25
C ASP A 229 10.71 -20.33 -1.04
N VAL A 230 11.15 -20.30 -2.31
CA VAL A 230 11.10 -21.46 -3.19
C VAL A 230 11.93 -22.60 -2.62
N VAL A 231 13.13 -22.32 -2.14
CA VAL A 231 14.01 -23.34 -1.53
C VAL A 231 13.36 -23.92 -0.28
N ILE A 232 12.93 -23.08 0.64
CA ILE A 232 12.34 -23.52 1.91
C ILE A 232 10.99 -24.22 1.72
N ALA A 233 10.16 -23.76 0.77
CA ALA A 233 8.90 -24.41 0.46
C ALA A 233 9.11 -25.85 -0.07
N LEU A 234 10.10 -26.03 -0.94
CA LEU A 234 10.46 -27.35 -1.43
C LEU A 234 10.97 -28.27 -0.30
N GLU A 235 11.81 -27.74 0.59
CA GLU A 235 12.35 -28.50 1.73
C GLU A 235 11.27 -28.88 2.75
N LYS A 236 10.41 -27.91 3.14
CA LYS A 236 9.40 -28.11 4.19
C LYS A 236 8.14 -28.83 3.70
N TYR A 237 7.71 -28.58 2.46
CA TYR A 237 6.40 -28.99 1.96
C TYR A 237 6.46 -29.84 0.69
N GLY A 238 7.64 -30.02 0.09
CA GLY A 238 7.82 -30.80 -1.14
C GLY A 238 7.19 -30.17 -2.39
N LYS A 239 6.79 -28.92 -2.33
CA LYS A 239 6.16 -28.15 -3.43
C LYS A 239 6.42 -26.67 -3.29
N ARG A 240 6.25 -25.94 -4.41
CA ARG A 240 6.32 -24.47 -4.47
C ARG A 240 5.00 -23.84 -4.07
#